data_990d733e3ec0bf369e69ea05233050b8
#
_entry.id   990d733e3ec0bf369e69ea05233050b8
#
_cell.length_a   1.000
_cell.length_b   1.000
_cell.length_c   1.000
_cell.angle_alpha   90.00
_cell.angle_beta   90.00
_cell.angle_gamma   90.00
#
_symmetry.space_group_name_H-M   'P 1'
#
loop_
_entity.id
_entity.type
_entity.pdbx_description
1 polymer ?
#
loop_
_entity_poly.entity_id
_entity_poly.type
_entity_poly.pdbx_seq_one_letter_code
_entity_poly.pdbx_strand_id
1 'polypeptide(L)'
;MLRSLLLIVYNLMRISLNKLRFGKRFAVHWMQRFSPSCDLKLFDHAQLFIGRNTEFAVGCDFEVHGDGVLHIGENTYFNRYCMISAHQEVRVGSHCMFGPGVRIFDNNHCFSCDRGVSSRLKTDRITIGDHCWIAANVIILKGTHIGDCCVIGAGCIVSGDIPSGTLVRCRHELTYTTIDNRDKEAFVTGD
;
A
#
# COMPACT_ATOMS: atom_id res chain seq x y z
N MET A 1 -19.46 5.82 21.23
CA MET A 1 -18.63 5.35 22.36
C MET A 1 -18.42 3.82 22.34
N LEU A 2 -19.45 2.98 22.39
CA LEU A 2 -19.30 1.51 22.46
C LEU A 2 -18.49 0.92 21.29
N ARG A 3 -18.76 1.33 20.02
CA ARG A 3 -18.00 0.87 18.84
C ARG A 3 -16.51 1.19 18.90
N SER A 4 -16.14 2.38 19.40
CA SER A 4 -14.75 2.77 19.54
C SER A 4 -14.03 1.95 20.62
N LEU A 5 -14.70 1.66 21.73
CA LEU A 5 -14.17 0.81 22.78
C LEU A 5 -13.94 -0.62 22.29
N LEU A 6 -14.91 -1.19 21.58
CA LEU A 6 -14.80 -2.53 21.00
C LEU A 6 -13.62 -2.62 20.00
N LEU A 7 -13.41 -1.58 19.18
CA LEU A 7 -12.29 -1.53 18.26
C LEU A 7 -10.94 -1.47 19.00
N ILE A 8 -10.85 -0.72 20.09
CA ILE A 8 -9.63 -0.66 20.92
C ILE A 8 -9.32 -2.05 21.50
N VAL A 9 -10.31 -2.68 22.13
CA VAL A 9 -10.13 -4.03 22.72
C VAL A 9 -9.73 -5.04 21.64
N TYR A 10 -10.39 -5.02 20.48
CA TYR A 10 -10.06 -5.87 19.34
C TYR A 10 -8.60 -5.69 18.91
N ASN A 11 -8.14 -4.43 18.74
CA ASN A 11 -6.78 -4.15 18.30
C ASN A 11 -5.75 -4.58 19.37
N LEU A 12 -6.02 -4.35 20.64
CA LEU A 12 -5.14 -4.81 21.72
C LEU A 12 -5.00 -6.34 21.72
N MET A 13 -6.10 -7.08 21.60
CA MET A 13 -6.07 -8.53 21.47
C MET A 13 -5.28 -8.98 20.25
N ARG A 14 -5.59 -8.43 19.09
CA ARG A 14 -4.91 -8.75 17.83
C ARG A 14 -3.40 -8.50 17.90
N ILE A 15 -2.99 -7.36 18.41
CA ILE A 15 -1.58 -7.01 18.58
C ILE A 15 -0.90 -7.95 19.57
N SER A 16 -1.55 -8.26 20.71
CA SER A 16 -1.02 -9.19 21.70
C SER A 16 -0.78 -10.58 21.12
N LEU A 17 -1.78 -11.13 20.41
CA LEU A 17 -1.68 -12.44 19.79
C LEU A 17 -0.55 -12.50 18.73
N ASN A 18 -0.44 -11.46 17.92
CA ASN A 18 0.63 -11.40 16.91
C ASN A 18 2.02 -11.21 17.55
N LYS A 19 2.14 -10.41 18.62
CA LYS A 19 3.41 -10.33 19.38
C LYS A 19 3.80 -11.66 20.01
N LEU A 20 2.85 -12.41 20.52
CA LEU A 20 3.10 -13.74 21.06
C LEU A 20 3.55 -14.72 19.95
N ARG A 21 2.90 -14.66 18.78
CA ARG A 21 3.18 -15.55 17.64
C ARG A 21 4.52 -15.25 16.97
N PHE A 22 4.84 -13.98 16.72
CA PHE A 22 5.98 -13.56 15.90
C PHE A 22 7.14 -12.99 16.72
N GLY A 23 6.94 -12.74 18.03
CA GLY A 23 7.99 -12.22 18.90
C GLY A 23 8.51 -10.84 18.44
N LYS A 24 9.84 -10.70 18.42
CA LYS A 24 10.51 -9.45 18.03
C LYS A 24 10.29 -9.04 16.58
N ARG A 25 9.86 -9.94 15.71
CA ARG A 25 9.58 -9.67 14.29
C ARG A 25 8.29 -8.86 14.09
N PHE A 26 7.44 -8.77 15.10
CA PHE A 26 6.20 -7.99 15.09
C PHE A 26 6.29 -6.87 16.12
N ALA A 27 6.97 -5.79 15.76
CA ALA A 27 7.18 -4.63 16.63
C ALA A 27 6.14 -3.54 16.32
N VAL A 28 4.88 -3.81 16.65
CA VAL A 28 3.75 -2.88 16.46
C VAL A 28 3.45 -2.18 17.77
N HIS A 29 3.36 -0.84 17.77
CA HIS A 29 2.96 -0.08 18.96
C HIS A 29 1.51 -0.40 19.37
N TRP A 30 1.20 -0.34 20.65
CA TRP A 30 -0.12 -0.72 21.18
C TRP A 30 -1.27 0.20 20.76
N MET A 31 -0.98 1.49 20.56
CA MET A 31 -1.99 2.48 20.19
C MET A 31 -2.16 2.52 18.68
N GLN A 32 -3.12 1.73 18.18
CA GLN A 32 -3.43 1.59 16.76
C GLN A 32 -4.92 1.68 16.51
N ARG A 33 -5.28 2.09 15.29
CA ARG A 33 -6.66 2.11 14.79
C ARG A 33 -6.78 1.29 13.51
N PHE A 34 -6.64 -0.02 13.62
CA PHE A 34 -6.78 -0.93 12.49
C PHE A 34 -8.22 -1.39 12.36
N SER A 35 -8.78 -1.27 11.15
CA SER A 35 -10.06 -1.88 10.84
C SER A 35 -10.02 -3.40 11.05
N PRO A 36 -11.08 -4.04 11.52
CA PRO A 36 -11.16 -5.51 11.61
C PRO A 36 -10.93 -6.23 10.29
N SER A 37 -11.28 -5.58 9.17
CA SER A 37 -11.08 -6.12 7.81
C SER A 37 -9.72 -5.75 7.19
N CYS A 38 -8.79 -5.22 7.98
CA CYS A 38 -7.42 -5.00 7.54
C CYS A 38 -6.60 -6.26 7.80
N ASP A 39 -5.86 -6.74 6.81
CA ASP A 39 -4.95 -7.88 6.95
C ASP A 39 -3.50 -7.43 7.13
N LEU A 40 -2.82 -8.06 8.09
CA LEU A 40 -1.37 -7.94 8.31
C LEU A 40 -0.81 -9.35 8.29
N LYS A 41 -0.13 -9.73 7.21
CA LYS A 41 0.37 -11.09 6.97
C LYS A 41 1.89 -11.08 6.96
N LEU A 42 2.48 -11.88 7.84
CA LEU A 42 3.92 -12.11 7.88
C LEU A 42 4.18 -13.56 7.52
N PHE A 43 5.01 -13.77 6.52
CA PHE A 43 5.45 -15.08 6.07
C PHE A 43 6.94 -15.29 6.39
N ASP A 44 7.35 -16.52 6.57
CA ASP A 44 8.74 -16.93 6.81
C ASP A 44 9.43 -16.15 7.93
N HIS A 45 10.49 -15.41 7.62
CA HIS A 45 11.27 -14.59 8.56
C HIS A 45 10.95 -13.10 8.50
N ALA A 46 9.89 -12.73 7.78
CA ALA A 46 9.45 -11.36 7.58
C ALA A 46 9.31 -10.55 8.88
N GLN A 47 9.55 -9.25 8.79
CA GLN A 47 9.53 -8.34 9.93
C GLN A 47 8.58 -7.17 9.68
N LEU A 48 7.85 -6.76 10.72
CA LEU A 48 6.90 -5.65 10.67
C LEU A 48 7.10 -4.71 11.85
N PHE A 49 7.35 -3.44 11.55
CA PHE A 49 7.50 -2.36 12.51
C PHE A 49 6.46 -1.28 12.24
N ILE A 50 5.62 -0.97 13.22
CA ILE A 50 4.61 0.09 13.09
C ILE A 50 4.68 1.00 14.31
N GLY A 51 4.91 2.28 14.07
CA GLY A 51 4.93 3.35 15.05
C GLY A 51 3.55 3.56 15.69
N ARG A 52 3.46 4.46 16.65
CA ARG A 52 2.21 4.73 17.37
C ARG A 52 1.20 5.47 16.49
N ASN A 53 -0.09 5.36 16.86
CA ASN A 53 -1.19 6.14 16.32
C ASN A 53 -1.29 6.06 14.78
N THR A 54 -1.02 4.86 14.21
CA THR A 54 -1.30 4.59 12.81
C THR A 54 -2.74 4.13 12.64
N GLU A 55 -3.31 4.42 11.49
CA GLU A 55 -4.68 4.03 11.16
C GLU A 55 -4.73 3.32 9.82
N PHE A 56 -5.34 2.13 9.80
CA PHE A 56 -5.59 1.36 8.58
C PHE A 56 -7.09 1.20 8.40
N ALA A 57 -7.62 1.83 7.36
CA ALA A 57 -9.04 1.77 7.03
C ALA A 57 -9.44 0.38 6.48
N VAL A 58 -10.71 0.23 6.16
CA VAL A 58 -11.32 -1.01 5.67
C VAL A 58 -10.58 -1.56 4.44
N GLY A 59 -10.30 -2.86 4.43
CA GLY A 59 -9.77 -3.59 3.28
C GLY A 59 -8.30 -3.32 2.96
N CYS A 60 -7.53 -2.73 3.88
CA CYS A 60 -6.07 -2.68 3.71
C CYS A 60 -5.48 -4.09 3.82
N ASP A 61 -4.55 -4.44 2.94
CA ASP A 61 -3.86 -5.72 2.91
C ASP A 61 -2.34 -5.51 2.81
N PHE A 62 -1.64 -5.85 3.89
CA PHE A 62 -0.19 -5.68 3.98
C PHE A 62 0.47 -7.04 4.18
N GLU A 63 1.25 -7.46 3.20
CA GLU A 63 1.94 -8.74 3.15
C GLU A 63 3.45 -8.52 3.16
N VAL A 64 4.14 -9.25 4.04
CA VAL A 64 5.61 -9.25 4.11
C VAL A 64 6.11 -10.67 3.99
N HIS A 65 6.98 -10.92 3.02
CA HIS A 65 7.40 -12.25 2.61
C HIS A 65 8.91 -12.47 2.76
N GLY A 66 9.33 -13.71 2.95
CA GLY A 66 10.73 -14.12 3.02
C GLY A 66 11.47 -13.45 4.19
N ASP A 67 12.55 -12.75 3.90
CA ASP A 67 13.31 -11.93 4.85
C ASP A 67 12.93 -10.44 4.76
N GLY A 68 11.82 -10.13 4.11
CA GLY A 68 11.34 -8.77 3.87
C GLY A 68 11.02 -7.99 5.13
N VAL A 69 11.12 -6.67 5.03
CA VAL A 69 10.87 -5.73 6.13
C VAL A 69 9.86 -4.68 5.71
N LEU A 70 8.80 -4.52 6.50
CA LEU A 70 7.89 -3.40 6.37
C LEU A 70 8.02 -2.50 7.61
N HIS A 71 8.38 -1.26 7.41
CA HIS A 71 8.45 -0.24 8.44
C HIS A 71 7.47 0.89 8.14
N ILE A 72 6.61 1.22 9.09
CA ILE A 72 5.67 2.34 9.01
C ILE A 72 5.88 3.24 10.22
N GLY A 73 6.16 4.51 9.98
CA GLY A 73 6.32 5.54 11.00
C GLY A 73 5.04 5.84 11.76
N GLU A 74 5.13 6.72 12.74
CA GLU A 74 3.99 7.08 13.57
C GLU A 74 3.04 8.07 12.88
N ASN A 75 1.81 8.18 13.39
CA ASN A 75 0.79 9.12 12.93
C ASN A 75 0.50 9.04 11.42
N THR A 76 0.66 7.85 10.83
CA THR A 76 0.46 7.62 9.39
C THR A 76 -0.90 6.96 9.16
N TYR A 77 -1.61 7.42 8.14
CA TYR A 77 -2.96 6.97 7.79
C TYR A 77 -2.99 6.31 6.41
N PHE A 78 -3.55 5.10 6.34
CA PHE A 78 -3.87 4.40 5.10
C PHE A 78 -5.39 4.32 4.93
N ASN A 79 -5.89 4.92 3.86
CA ASN A 79 -7.31 4.87 3.51
C ASN A 79 -7.66 3.47 2.95
N ARG A 80 -8.92 3.28 2.61
CA ARG A 80 -9.50 1.99 2.21
C ARG A 80 -8.74 1.34 1.04
N TYR A 81 -8.62 0.01 1.12
CA TYR A 81 -8.10 -0.83 0.05
C TYR A 81 -6.65 -0.53 -0.36
N CYS A 82 -5.85 0.03 0.53
CA CYS A 82 -4.42 0.12 0.32
C CYS A 82 -3.77 -1.26 0.41
N MET A 83 -2.76 -1.50 -0.43
CA MET A 83 -2.04 -2.76 -0.48
C MET A 83 -0.53 -2.52 -0.43
N ILE A 84 0.18 -3.31 0.37
CA ILE A 84 1.65 -3.36 0.39
C ILE A 84 2.07 -4.82 0.24
N SER A 85 2.97 -5.09 -0.72
CA SER A 85 3.64 -6.38 -0.85
C SER A 85 5.15 -6.14 -0.75
N ALA A 86 5.74 -6.51 0.39
CA ALA A 86 7.15 -6.30 0.70
C ALA A 86 7.90 -7.63 0.71
N HIS A 87 8.92 -7.75 -0.14
CA HIS A 87 9.81 -8.91 -0.25
C HIS A 87 11.26 -8.59 0.11
N GLN A 88 11.65 -7.33 0.04
CA GLN A 88 12.97 -6.85 0.44
C GLN A 88 12.82 -5.81 1.56
N GLU A 89 12.36 -4.60 1.23
CA GLU A 89 12.18 -3.55 2.20
C GLU A 89 11.23 -2.46 1.70
N VAL A 90 10.18 -2.18 2.48
CA VAL A 90 9.35 -1.00 2.31
C VAL A 90 9.41 -0.16 3.59
N ARG A 91 9.89 1.08 3.47
CA ARG A 91 9.90 2.05 4.56
C ARG A 91 8.96 3.20 4.25
N VAL A 92 8.07 3.45 5.18
CA VAL A 92 7.17 4.61 5.17
C VAL A 92 7.48 5.46 6.39
N GLY A 93 7.69 6.74 6.19
CA GLY A 93 7.93 7.71 7.25
C GLY A 93 6.71 7.98 8.11
N SER A 94 6.85 8.98 8.96
CA SER A 94 5.82 9.43 9.89
C SER A 94 4.95 10.52 9.29
N HIS A 95 3.73 10.70 9.83
CA HIS A 95 2.80 11.76 9.44
C HIS A 95 2.40 11.72 7.96
N CYS A 96 2.40 10.53 7.34
CA CYS A 96 2.01 10.34 5.96
C CYS A 96 0.52 10.05 5.83
N MET A 97 -0.05 10.44 4.68
CA MET A 97 -1.44 10.17 4.32
C MET A 97 -1.51 9.42 2.99
N PHE A 98 -2.16 8.26 2.99
CA PHE A 98 -2.38 7.45 1.80
C PHE A 98 -3.86 7.47 1.45
N GLY A 99 -4.17 7.92 0.22
CA GLY A 99 -5.50 7.87 -0.37
C GLY A 99 -5.98 6.44 -0.63
N PRO A 100 -7.27 6.25 -0.95
CA PRO A 100 -7.82 4.92 -1.18
C PRO A 100 -7.17 4.24 -2.39
N GLY A 101 -6.98 2.92 -2.31
CA GLY A 101 -6.48 2.11 -3.40
C GLY A 101 -5.00 2.30 -3.74
N VAL A 102 -4.20 2.91 -2.88
CA VAL A 102 -2.75 2.99 -3.07
C VAL A 102 -2.12 1.60 -3.00
N ARG A 103 -1.21 1.30 -3.93
CA ARG A 103 -0.50 0.03 -4.00
C ARG A 103 1.00 0.24 -4.01
N ILE A 104 1.73 -0.55 -3.20
CA ILE A 104 3.18 -0.46 -3.03
C ILE A 104 3.78 -1.85 -3.25
N PHE A 105 4.66 -1.99 -4.25
CA PHE A 105 5.30 -3.24 -4.62
C PHE A 105 6.82 -3.06 -4.75
N ASP A 106 7.60 -3.62 -3.83
CA ASP A 106 9.06 -3.63 -3.91
C ASP A 106 9.61 -4.77 -4.79
N ASN A 107 8.74 -5.41 -5.54
CA ASN A 107 9.03 -6.63 -6.27
C ASN A 107 8.32 -6.67 -7.63
N ASN A 108 8.92 -7.42 -8.57
CA ASN A 108 8.35 -7.82 -9.85
C ASN A 108 8.76 -9.24 -10.16
N HIS A 109 7.92 -9.99 -10.88
CA HIS A 109 8.30 -11.29 -11.41
C HIS A 109 9.41 -11.19 -12.45
N CYS A 110 10.34 -12.14 -12.45
CA CYS A 110 11.29 -12.29 -13.55
C CYS A 110 10.58 -12.91 -14.75
N PHE A 111 10.93 -12.46 -15.95
CA PHE A 111 10.39 -12.97 -17.20
C PHE A 111 11.47 -12.95 -18.29
N SER A 112 11.30 -13.79 -19.31
CA SER A 112 12.15 -13.84 -20.48
C SER A 112 11.30 -14.12 -21.74
N CYS A 113 11.84 -13.82 -22.91
CA CYS A 113 11.12 -13.99 -24.18
C CYS A 113 10.89 -15.47 -24.56
N ASP A 114 11.73 -16.38 -24.04
CA ASP A 114 11.69 -17.81 -24.34
C ASP A 114 10.90 -18.65 -23.32
N ARG A 115 10.80 -18.19 -22.05
CA ARG A 115 10.18 -18.96 -20.95
C ARG A 115 9.00 -18.25 -20.30
N GLY A 116 8.68 -17.02 -20.72
CA GLY A 116 7.62 -16.23 -20.12
C GLY A 116 7.93 -15.81 -18.66
N VAL A 117 6.91 -15.78 -17.80
CA VAL A 117 7.03 -15.39 -16.39
C VAL A 117 7.55 -16.54 -15.53
N SER A 118 8.37 -16.24 -14.54
CA SER A 118 8.84 -17.18 -13.53
C SER A 118 8.38 -16.82 -12.13
N SER A 119 8.44 -17.76 -11.20
CA SER A 119 8.18 -17.52 -9.77
C SER A 119 9.27 -16.68 -9.08
N ARG A 120 10.44 -16.52 -9.70
CA ARG A 120 11.52 -15.68 -9.16
C ARG A 120 11.12 -14.23 -9.19
N LEU A 121 11.46 -13.52 -8.12
CA LEU A 121 11.22 -12.08 -7.99
C LEU A 121 12.51 -11.29 -8.16
N LYS A 122 12.36 -10.11 -8.73
CA LYS A 122 13.34 -9.04 -8.72
C LYS A 122 12.85 -8.02 -7.71
N THR A 123 13.58 -7.80 -6.64
CA THR A 123 13.22 -6.87 -5.56
C THR A 123 14.13 -5.65 -5.59
N ASP A 124 13.61 -4.53 -5.11
CA ASP A 124 14.37 -3.32 -4.84
C ASP A 124 13.62 -2.48 -3.82
N ARG A 125 14.36 -1.95 -2.83
CA ARG A 125 13.75 -1.24 -1.70
C ARG A 125 12.91 -0.05 -2.13
N ILE A 126 11.89 0.25 -1.31
CA ILE A 126 11.09 1.47 -1.42
C ILE A 126 11.24 2.28 -0.15
N THR A 127 11.47 3.59 -0.28
CA THR A 127 11.46 4.53 0.84
C THR A 127 10.53 5.68 0.55
N ILE A 128 9.72 6.05 1.54
CA ILE A 128 8.85 7.22 1.53
C ILE A 128 9.15 8.02 2.77
N GLY A 129 9.55 9.27 2.60
CA GLY A 129 9.91 10.18 3.68
C GLY A 129 8.72 10.58 4.55
N ASP A 130 8.97 11.51 5.45
CA ASP A 130 7.97 12.04 6.38
C ASP A 130 7.03 13.05 5.71
N HIS A 131 5.83 13.22 6.28
CA HIS A 131 4.85 14.23 5.86
C HIS A 131 4.43 14.15 4.39
N CYS A 132 4.44 12.97 3.79
CA CYS A 132 4.03 12.75 2.40
C CYS A 132 2.53 12.53 2.26
N TRP A 133 1.97 13.06 1.18
CA TRP A 133 0.60 12.74 0.75
C TRP A 133 0.62 11.96 -0.55
N ILE A 134 0.22 10.71 -0.48
CA ILE A 134 0.08 9.81 -1.63
C ILE A 134 -1.42 9.74 -1.94
N ALA A 135 -1.84 10.34 -3.05
CA ALA A 135 -3.26 10.45 -3.37
C ALA A 135 -3.87 9.10 -3.85
N ALA A 136 -5.16 9.10 -4.19
CA ALA A 136 -5.90 7.89 -4.52
C ALA A 136 -5.34 7.14 -5.75
N ASN A 137 -5.37 5.80 -5.70
CA ASN A 137 -4.98 4.91 -6.78
C ASN A 137 -3.55 5.11 -7.31
N VAL A 138 -2.64 5.64 -6.48
CA VAL A 138 -1.21 5.70 -6.80
C VAL A 138 -0.61 4.30 -6.71
N ILE A 139 0.28 3.97 -7.65
CA ILE A 139 1.08 2.75 -7.62
C ILE A 139 2.55 3.13 -7.45
N ILE A 140 3.18 2.61 -6.40
CA ILE A 140 4.60 2.82 -6.11
C ILE A 140 5.34 1.52 -6.44
N LEU A 141 6.27 1.61 -7.39
CA LEU A 141 7.02 0.46 -7.89
C LEU A 141 8.36 0.32 -7.17
N LYS A 142 8.94 -0.87 -7.26
CA LYS A 142 10.25 -1.19 -6.69
C LYS A 142 11.34 -0.17 -7.09
N GLY A 143 12.26 0.11 -6.17
CA GLY A 143 13.35 1.07 -6.38
C GLY A 143 12.88 2.53 -6.34
N THR A 144 11.72 2.82 -5.74
CA THR A 144 11.24 4.19 -5.57
C THR A 144 11.73 4.78 -4.26
N HIS A 145 12.28 6.00 -4.33
CA HIS A 145 12.70 6.78 -3.17
C HIS A 145 12.00 8.15 -3.20
N ILE A 146 11.01 8.34 -2.33
CA ILE A 146 10.27 9.59 -2.18
C ILE A 146 10.83 10.32 -0.97
N GLY A 147 11.30 11.54 -1.15
CA GLY A 147 11.77 12.41 -0.07
C GLY A 147 10.62 12.94 0.80
N ASP A 148 10.97 13.75 1.78
CA ASP A 148 10.00 14.32 2.72
C ASP A 148 9.07 15.34 2.09
N CYS A 149 7.89 15.55 2.67
CA CYS A 149 6.94 16.59 2.27
C CYS A 149 6.53 16.53 0.80
N CYS A 150 6.49 15.33 0.21
CA CYS A 150 6.08 15.13 -1.17
C CYS A 150 4.58 14.92 -1.32
N VAL A 151 4.04 15.30 -2.46
CA VAL A 151 2.66 15.02 -2.87
C VAL A 151 2.67 14.24 -4.17
N ILE A 152 2.10 13.03 -4.17
CA ILE A 152 1.92 12.23 -5.38
C ILE A 152 0.45 12.27 -5.77
N GLY A 153 0.17 12.87 -6.92
CA GLY A 153 -1.19 13.05 -7.45
C GLY A 153 -1.89 11.73 -7.77
N ALA A 154 -3.21 11.75 -7.73
CA ALA A 154 -4.04 10.56 -7.94
C ALA A 154 -3.77 9.88 -9.29
N GLY A 155 -3.78 8.54 -9.29
CA GLY A 155 -3.59 7.71 -10.48
C GLY A 155 -2.15 7.68 -11.01
N CYS A 156 -1.18 8.32 -10.34
CA CYS A 156 0.22 8.25 -10.77
C CYS A 156 0.81 6.85 -10.54
N ILE A 157 1.65 6.43 -11.46
CA ILE A 157 2.55 5.29 -11.29
C ILE A 157 3.96 5.87 -11.19
N VAL A 158 4.64 5.62 -10.05
CA VAL A 158 5.94 6.24 -9.76
C VAL A 158 7.04 5.20 -9.58
N SER A 159 8.26 5.56 -10.02
CA SER A 159 9.49 4.79 -9.85
C SER A 159 10.68 5.74 -9.84
N GLY A 160 11.79 5.31 -9.20
CA GLY A 160 13.02 6.10 -9.08
C GLY A 160 12.94 7.18 -8.00
N ASP A 161 13.84 8.16 -8.07
CA ASP A 161 14.05 9.16 -7.03
C ASP A 161 13.14 10.38 -7.20
N ILE A 162 12.43 10.74 -6.15
CA ILE A 162 11.56 11.93 -6.07
C ILE A 162 12.10 12.80 -4.93
N PRO A 163 12.73 13.95 -5.22
CA PRO A 163 13.30 14.83 -4.20
C PRO A 163 12.26 15.37 -3.23
N SER A 164 12.68 15.69 -2.01
CA SER A 164 11.80 16.30 -0.98
C SER A 164 11.09 17.55 -1.49
N GLY A 165 9.87 17.78 -1.03
CA GLY A 165 9.06 18.94 -1.39
C GLY A 165 8.49 18.91 -2.82
N THR A 166 8.47 17.75 -3.46
CA THR A 166 8.03 17.60 -4.85
C THR A 166 6.55 17.29 -4.97
N LEU A 167 5.87 17.94 -5.93
CA LEU A 167 4.53 17.59 -6.38
C LEU A 167 4.61 16.84 -7.72
N VAL A 168 4.29 15.55 -7.70
CA VAL A 168 4.19 14.70 -8.91
C VAL A 168 2.75 14.68 -9.41
N ARG A 169 2.54 14.88 -10.72
CA ARG A 169 1.22 14.80 -11.38
C ARG A 169 1.32 13.97 -12.65
N CYS A 170 0.33 13.12 -12.89
CA CYS A 170 0.13 12.50 -14.21
C CYS A 170 -0.66 13.45 -15.12
N ARG A 171 -0.26 13.49 -16.40
CA ARG A 171 -1.10 14.04 -17.46
C ARG A 171 -1.80 12.87 -18.15
N HIS A 172 -3.13 12.86 -18.12
CA HIS A 172 -3.92 11.93 -18.89
C HIS A 172 -4.53 12.70 -20.06
N GLU A 173 -4.23 12.26 -21.28
CA GLU A 173 -4.92 12.78 -22.46
C GLU A 173 -6.23 11.98 -22.64
N LEU A 174 -7.35 12.71 -22.71
CA LEU A 174 -8.64 12.13 -22.98
C LEU A 174 -8.93 12.28 -24.49
N THR A 175 -9.23 11.19 -25.16
CA THR A 175 -9.73 11.21 -26.54
C THR A 175 -11.24 11.03 -26.50
N TYR A 176 -11.93 11.85 -27.28
CA TYR A 176 -13.38 11.78 -27.41
C TYR A 176 -13.74 11.26 -28.81
N THR A 177 -14.54 10.21 -28.84
CA THR A 177 -15.09 9.66 -30.11
C THR A 177 -16.60 9.67 -29.99
N THR A 178 -17.28 10.19 -31.00
CA THR A 178 -18.73 10.11 -31.04
C THR A 178 -19.16 8.67 -31.22
N ILE A 179 -20.04 8.18 -30.36
CA ILE A 179 -20.65 6.86 -30.51
C ILE A 179 -21.61 6.93 -31.71
N ASP A 180 -21.29 6.18 -32.77
CA ASP A 180 -22.14 6.10 -33.95
C ASP A 180 -23.38 5.25 -33.63
N ASN A 181 -24.54 5.68 -34.14
CA ASN A 181 -25.82 5.03 -33.90
C ASN A 181 -25.95 3.63 -34.59
N ARG A 182 -24.89 3.15 -35.23
CA ARG A 182 -24.89 1.84 -35.90
C ARG A 182 -25.17 0.66 -34.98
N ASP A 183 -24.91 0.81 -33.64
CA ASP A 183 -25.14 -0.25 -32.67
C ASP A 183 -26.54 -0.18 -32.02
N LYS A 184 -27.44 0.71 -32.47
CA LYS A 184 -28.81 0.80 -31.90
C LYS A 184 -29.63 -0.49 -32.15
N GLU A 185 -29.33 -1.26 -33.20
CA GLU A 185 -30.07 -2.50 -33.48
C GLU A 185 -29.68 -3.65 -32.51
N ALA A 186 -28.47 -3.60 -31.92
CA ALA A 186 -28.02 -4.63 -30.97
C ALA A 186 -28.69 -4.55 -29.59
N PHE A 187 -29.26 -3.41 -29.23
CA PHE A 187 -29.96 -3.21 -27.96
C PHE A 187 -31.47 -3.43 -28.00
N VAL A 188 -32.05 -3.61 -29.21
CA VAL A 188 -33.50 -3.73 -29.39
C VAL A 188 -33.97 -5.20 -29.51
N THR A 189 -33.06 -6.15 -29.63
CA THR A 189 -33.40 -7.59 -29.82
C THR A 189 -33.08 -8.45 -28.59
N GLY A 190 -33.06 -7.88 -27.40
CA GLY A 190 -32.94 -8.63 -26.13
C GLY A 190 -34.29 -8.74 -25.44
N ASP A 191 -35.20 -9.53 -25.94
CA ASP A 191 -36.35 -10.11 -25.22
C ASP A 191 -36.00 -11.50 -24.69
#